data_46cc186fe5e37ce7573b61937433c454
#
_entry.id   46cc186fe5e37ce7573b61937433c454
#
_cell.length_a   1.000
_cell.length_b   1.000
_cell.length_c   1.000
_cell.angle_alpha   90.00
_cell.angle_beta   90.00
_cell.angle_gamma   90.00
#
_symmetry.space_group_name_H-M   'P 1'
#
loop_
_entity.id
_entity.type
_entity.pdbx_description
1 polymer ?
#
loop_
_entity_poly.entity_id
_entity_poly.type
_entity_poly.pdbx_seq_one_letter_code
_entity_poly.pdbx_strand_id
1 'polypeptide(L)'
;MNKLLKIVLTNPKKTCSLFIFISLISLIVISNLKINTSTDSLINENLDFKKNQKKLKDSFKVLNNNILIRIKGENYDEVKFASQKFVKKLNDSDGVSFIFSPNLDKNLKKNFFLFLNDFEKDNLIQKIYESQPFLSQINNHENKLEGLNNILELSLKSDSKEDKDSFANIFKIFNESLLLKKKVEWTNILSSQKNEFFILFGLSEEFLEKNSFKVVYELLINFKSDQSPNIQVDYTGGLLIDYEEVASVSSGASFSGLLSFILVAILLWIAFKDLYLLFSIVLTIILGLVITLGITTLVIGSLNLISVAFAVLFIGLSVDYGIQICSRIKEKNFLKHETIK
;
A
#
# COMPACT_ATOMS: atom_id res chain seq x y z
N MET A 1 10.97 -7.71 48.72
CA MET A 1 12.08 -8.15 47.82
C MET A 1 12.83 -9.37 48.37
N ASN A 2 13.19 -9.42 49.62
CA ASN A 2 13.97 -10.54 50.21
C ASN A 2 13.31 -11.93 50.21
N LYS A 3 11.95 -12.05 50.29
CA LYS A 3 11.25 -13.35 50.28
C LYS A 3 11.31 -14.01 48.90
N LEU A 4 11.07 -13.28 47.83
CA LEU A 4 11.14 -13.82 46.46
C LEU A 4 12.54 -14.27 46.11
N LEU A 5 13.54 -13.47 46.40
CA LEU A 5 14.95 -13.80 46.18
C LEU A 5 15.37 -15.07 46.91
N LYS A 6 14.89 -15.27 48.15
CA LYS A 6 15.14 -16.47 48.95
C LYS A 6 14.50 -17.72 48.32
N ILE A 7 13.26 -17.60 47.77
CA ILE A 7 12.59 -18.71 47.11
C ILE A 7 13.33 -19.12 45.81
N VAL A 8 13.76 -18.16 45.02
CA VAL A 8 14.53 -18.40 43.77
C VAL A 8 15.86 -19.07 44.07
N LEU A 9 16.58 -18.61 45.09
CA LEU A 9 17.90 -19.18 45.46
C LEU A 9 17.80 -20.55 46.13
N THR A 10 16.75 -20.84 46.89
CA THR A 10 16.57 -22.13 47.60
C THR A 10 16.12 -23.23 46.66
N ASN A 11 15.35 -22.91 45.58
CA ASN A 11 14.80 -23.91 44.65
C ASN A 11 15.01 -23.51 43.16
N PRO A 12 16.24 -23.40 42.67
CA PRO A 12 16.49 -22.90 41.32
C PRO A 12 15.86 -23.77 40.22
N LYS A 13 15.87 -25.09 40.37
CA LYS A 13 15.25 -26.02 39.41
C LYS A 13 13.74 -25.80 39.28
N LYS A 14 13.05 -25.62 40.39
CA LYS A 14 11.60 -25.38 40.39
C LYS A 14 11.28 -24.01 39.78
N THR A 15 12.08 -23.02 40.03
CA THR A 15 11.92 -21.68 39.45
C THR A 15 12.11 -21.72 37.94
N CYS A 16 13.18 -22.36 37.43
CA CYS A 16 13.38 -22.53 35.99
C CYS A 16 12.21 -23.28 35.33
N SER A 17 11.76 -24.40 35.95
CA SER A 17 10.61 -25.17 35.45
C SER A 17 9.32 -24.31 35.39
N LEU A 18 9.10 -23.46 36.37
CA LEU A 18 7.95 -22.53 36.39
C LEU A 18 8.02 -21.53 35.23
N PHE A 19 9.17 -20.91 35.00
CA PHE A 19 9.32 -19.96 33.88
C PHE A 19 9.18 -20.62 32.52
N ILE A 20 9.73 -21.83 32.35
CA ILE A 20 9.54 -22.62 31.11
C ILE A 20 8.04 -22.96 30.91
N PHE A 21 7.33 -23.35 31.97
CA PHE A 21 5.91 -23.66 31.91
C PHE A 21 5.06 -22.43 31.53
N ILE A 22 5.34 -21.26 32.15
CA ILE A 22 4.68 -19.99 31.80
C ILE A 22 4.97 -19.63 30.34
N SER A 23 6.23 -19.83 29.87
CA SER A 23 6.60 -19.57 28.50
C SER A 23 5.85 -20.47 27.50
N LEU A 24 5.65 -21.75 27.82
CA LEU A 24 4.86 -22.66 26.97
C LEU A 24 3.40 -22.22 26.86
N ILE A 25 2.80 -21.81 27.98
CA ILE A 25 1.44 -21.24 27.97
C ILE A 25 1.41 -19.95 27.12
N SER A 26 2.40 -19.09 27.29
CA SER A 26 2.50 -17.84 26.51
C SER A 26 2.60 -18.10 25.00
N LEU A 27 3.31 -19.13 24.56
CA LEU A 27 3.37 -19.53 23.15
C LEU A 27 2.00 -19.90 22.57
N ILE A 28 1.16 -20.60 23.35
CA ILE A 28 -0.20 -20.93 22.94
C ILE A 28 -1.04 -19.66 22.82
N VAL A 29 -0.88 -18.74 23.76
CA VAL A 29 -1.63 -17.48 23.77
C VAL A 29 -1.24 -16.58 22.60
N ILE A 30 0.05 -16.53 22.26
CA ILE A 30 0.58 -15.72 21.15
C ILE A 30 -0.04 -16.12 19.80
N SER A 31 -0.51 -17.36 19.63
CA SER A 31 -1.18 -17.76 18.39
C SER A 31 -2.44 -16.93 18.08
N ASN A 32 -3.04 -16.30 19.08
CA ASN A 32 -4.19 -15.40 18.94
C ASN A 32 -3.80 -13.92 18.78
N LEU A 33 -2.52 -13.60 18.72
CA LEU A 33 -2.03 -12.23 18.59
C LEU A 33 -2.39 -11.64 17.22
N LYS A 34 -3.11 -10.54 17.24
CA LYS A 34 -3.43 -9.79 16.04
C LYS A 34 -2.41 -8.66 15.86
N ILE A 35 -1.91 -8.49 14.65
CA ILE A 35 -1.08 -7.33 14.30
C ILE A 35 -2.00 -6.30 13.67
N ASN A 36 -2.19 -5.18 14.34
CA ASN A 36 -2.95 -4.06 13.80
C ASN A 36 -2.00 -3.16 12.99
N THR A 37 -2.23 -3.15 11.71
CA THR A 37 -1.36 -2.51 10.71
C THR A 37 -1.75 -1.08 10.42
N SER A 38 -2.98 -0.70 10.80
CA SER A 38 -3.48 0.65 10.56
C SER A 38 -2.81 1.66 11.48
N THR A 39 -2.14 2.66 10.89
CA THR A 39 -1.63 3.83 11.60
C THR A 39 -2.74 4.63 12.28
N ASP A 40 -3.97 4.49 11.80
CA ASP A 40 -5.19 5.03 12.39
C ASP A 40 -5.42 4.54 13.84
N SER A 41 -4.97 3.32 14.15
CA SER A 41 -5.10 2.75 15.51
C SER A 41 -4.19 3.39 16.56
N LEU A 42 -3.20 4.16 16.14
CA LEU A 42 -2.30 4.91 17.04
C LEU A 42 -2.93 6.20 17.55
N ILE A 43 -4.02 6.63 16.94
CA ILE A 43 -4.65 7.92 17.23
C ILE A 43 -5.86 7.67 18.15
N ASN A 44 -5.97 8.49 19.20
CA ASN A 44 -7.07 8.37 20.16
C ASN A 44 -8.43 8.57 19.45
N GLU A 45 -9.31 7.60 19.59
CA GLU A 45 -10.65 7.60 18.97
C GLU A 45 -11.57 8.73 19.51
N ASN A 46 -11.27 9.29 20.66
CA ASN A 46 -12.08 10.35 21.27
C ASN A 46 -11.85 11.73 20.66
N LEU A 47 -10.86 11.89 19.79
CA LEU A 47 -10.60 13.16 19.09
C LEU A 47 -11.73 13.49 18.10
N ASP A 48 -12.09 14.78 18.03
CA ASP A 48 -13.24 15.23 17.22
C ASP A 48 -13.06 14.90 15.75
N PHE A 49 -11.84 15.02 15.19
CA PHE A 49 -11.60 14.64 13.81
C PHE A 49 -11.80 13.14 13.58
N LYS A 50 -11.45 12.28 14.55
CA LYS A 50 -11.68 10.83 14.46
C LYS A 50 -13.16 10.49 14.49
N LYS A 51 -13.92 11.15 15.34
CA LYS A 51 -15.39 11.00 15.37
C LYS A 51 -16.01 11.43 14.04
N ASN A 52 -15.52 12.53 13.45
CA ASN A 52 -15.98 13.01 12.17
C ASN A 52 -15.56 12.08 11.02
N GLN A 53 -14.34 11.56 11.04
CA GLN A 53 -13.86 10.55 10.09
C GLN A 53 -14.72 9.28 10.15
N LYS A 54 -15.05 8.80 11.35
CA LYS A 54 -15.95 7.66 11.54
C LYS A 54 -17.34 7.93 10.97
N LYS A 55 -17.93 9.09 11.28
CA LYS A 55 -19.22 9.48 10.70
C LYS A 55 -19.18 9.52 9.16
N LEU A 56 -18.08 10.02 8.59
CA LEU A 56 -17.88 10.04 7.14
C LEU A 56 -17.81 8.61 6.57
N LYS A 57 -17.00 7.75 7.18
CA LYS A 57 -16.88 6.34 6.80
C LYS A 57 -18.23 5.60 6.88
N ASP A 58 -19.00 5.83 7.94
CA ASP A 58 -20.31 5.22 8.12
C ASP A 58 -21.36 5.74 7.13
N SER A 59 -21.28 7.03 6.77
CA SER A 59 -22.21 7.65 5.82
C SER A 59 -21.89 7.28 4.36
N PHE A 60 -20.62 7.07 4.04
CA PHE A 60 -20.14 6.79 2.69
C PHE A 60 -19.38 5.46 2.65
N LYS A 61 -20.04 4.36 3.02
CA LYS A 61 -19.46 3.01 3.07
C LYS A 61 -18.78 2.59 1.77
N VAL A 62 -19.31 3.05 0.64
CA VAL A 62 -18.77 2.78 -0.70
C VAL A 62 -17.35 3.35 -0.88
N LEU A 63 -17.01 4.42 -0.14
CA LEU A 63 -15.68 5.04 -0.21
C LEU A 63 -14.67 4.44 0.77
N ASN A 64 -15.08 3.45 1.56
CA ASN A 64 -14.17 2.73 2.44
C ASN A 64 -13.40 1.64 1.66
N ASN A 65 -12.20 1.36 2.10
CA ASN A 65 -11.40 0.25 1.56
C ASN A 65 -11.15 0.35 0.04
N ASN A 66 -10.88 1.57 -0.44
CA ASN A 66 -10.71 1.84 -1.85
C ASN A 66 -9.25 1.78 -2.28
N ILE A 67 -9.07 1.34 -3.52
CA ILE A 67 -7.81 1.35 -4.23
C ILE A 67 -7.98 2.17 -5.49
N LEU A 68 -7.09 3.12 -5.71
CA LEU A 68 -7.01 3.95 -6.90
C LEU A 68 -5.85 3.50 -7.77
N ILE A 69 -6.12 3.25 -9.02
CA ILE A 69 -5.13 2.90 -10.02
C ILE A 69 -5.08 3.97 -11.10
N ARG A 70 -3.86 4.34 -11.48
CA ARG A 70 -3.56 5.20 -12.61
C ARG A 70 -2.84 4.37 -13.67
N ILE A 71 -3.37 4.38 -14.89
CA ILE A 71 -2.76 3.75 -16.06
C ILE A 71 -2.42 4.86 -17.05
N LYS A 72 -1.15 5.04 -17.35
CA LYS A 72 -0.63 6.09 -18.22
C LYS A 72 0.25 5.48 -19.30
N GLY A 73 0.24 6.07 -20.49
CA GLY A 73 1.08 5.63 -21.61
C GLY A 73 1.16 6.69 -22.70
N GLU A 74 1.93 6.42 -23.74
CA GLU A 74 2.08 7.32 -24.88
C GLU A 74 0.89 7.24 -25.84
N ASN A 75 0.28 6.06 -25.95
CA ASN A 75 -0.82 5.79 -26.89
C ASN A 75 -2.14 5.65 -26.13
N TYR A 76 -3.12 6.48 -26.49
CA TYR A 76 -4.46 6.45 -25.90
C TYR A 76 -5.16 5.11 -26.03
N ASP A 77 -5.10 4.47 -27.20
CA ASP A 77 -5.81 3.21 -27.46
C ASP A 77 -5.20 2.05 -26.65
N GLU A 78 -3.89 2.02 -26.48
CA GLU A 78 -3.21 1.04 -25.63
C GLU A 78 -3.60 1.21 -24.16
N VAL A 79 -3.60 2.45 -23.64
CA VAL A 79 -4.00 2.75 -22.27
C VAL A 79 -5.47 2.39 -22.04
N LYS A 80 -6.33 2.73 -23.00
CA LYS A 80 -7.77 2.37 -22.96
C LYS A 80 -7.97 0.85 -22.95
N PHE A 81 -7.26 0.12 -23.81
CA PHE A 81 -7.34 -1.34 -23.86
C PHE A 81 -6.85 -1.98 -22.57
N ALA A 82 -5.71 -1.55 -22.03
CA ALA A 82 -5.19 -2.00 -20.75
C ALA A 82 -6.18 -1.75 -19.62
N SER A 83 -6.78 -0.54 -19.59
CA SER A 83 -7.77 -0.17 -18.58
C SER A 83 -9.04 -1.03 -18.66
N GLN A 84 -9.53 -1.31 -19.88
CA GLN A 84 -10.69 -2.19 -20.09
C GLN A 84 -10.40 -3.64 -19.66
N LYS A 85 -9.20 -4.14 -19.99
CA LYS A 85 -8.75 -5.48 -19.58
C LYS A 85 -8.68 -5.59 -18.06
N PHE A 86 -8.18 -4.55 -17.38
CA PHE A 86 -8.10 -4.53 -15.93
C PHE A 86 -9.48 -4.47 -15.27
N VAL A 87 -10.37 -3.57 -15.73
CA VAL A 87 -11.76 -3.51 -15.24
C VAL A 87 -12.47 -4.84 -15.41
N LYS A 88 -12.25 -5.54 -16.53
CA LYS A 88 -12.80 -6.89 -16.71
C LYS A 88 -12.24 -7.88 -15.69
N LYS A 89 -10.93 -7.90 -15.47
CA LYS A 89 -10.32 -8.74 -14.41
C LYS A 89 -10.90 -8.46 -13.03
N LEU A 90 -11.13 -7.18 -12.69
CA LEU A 90 -11.74 -6.79 -11.41
C LEU A 90 -13.20 -7.28 -11.30
N ASN A 91 -13.99 -7.18 -12.36
CA ASN A 91 -15.37 -7.67 -12.36
C ASN A 91 -15.45 -9.19 -12.19
N ASP A 92 -14.44 -9.91 -12.71
CA ASP A 92 -14.34 -11.36 -12.61
C ASP A 92 -13.71 -11.82 -11.27
N SER A 93 -13.26 -10.87 -10.43
CA SER A 93 -12.61 -11.14 -9.14
C SER A 93 -13.62 -11.12 -8.00
N ASP A 94 -13.53 -12.10 -7.11
CA ASP A 94 -14.33 -12.12 -5.90
C ASP A 94 -13.96 -10.99 -4.94
N GLY A 95 -14.96 -10.46 -4.24
CA GLY A 95 -14.75 -9.46 -3.18
C GLY A 95 -14.69 -8.01 -3.64
N VAL A 96 -14.75 -7.72 -4.93
CA VAL A 96 -14.86 -6.35 -5.43
C VAL A 96 -16.30 -5.84 -5.22
N SER A 97 -16.46 -4.77 -4.46
CA SER A 97 -17.77 -4.21 -4.11
C SER A 97 -18.29 -3.23 -5.14
N PHE A 98 -17.39 -2.44 -5.73
CA PHE A 98 -17.72 -1.52 -6.83
C PHE A 98 -16.47 -1.21 -7.65
N ILE A 99 -16.69 -0.76 -8.89
CA ILE A 99 -15.64 -0.28 -9.79
C ILE A 99 -16.14 1.03 -10.40
N PHE A 100 -15.32 2.06 -10.34
CA PHE A 100 -15.58 3.34 -10.96
C PHE A 100 -14.38 3.76 -11.81
N SER A 101 -14.61 3.93 -13.11
CA SER A 101 -13.59 4.40 -14.05
C SER A 101 -14.17 5.54 -14.88
N PRO A 102 -13.90 6.81 -14.51
CA PRO A 102 -14.48 7.95 -15.19
C PRO A 102 -14.15 7.99 -16.68
N ASN A 103 -12.94 7.55 -17.04
CA ASN A 103 -12.50 7.54 -18.43
C ASN A 103 -13.22 6.49 -19.31
N LEU A 104 -13.78 5.44 -18.70
CA LEU A 104 -14.52 4.38 -19.41
C LEU A 104 -16.04 4.53 -19.31
N ASP A 105 -16.52 5.36 -18.37
CA ASP A 105 -17.94 5.57 -18.14
C ASP A 105 -18.56 6.36 -19.32
N LYS A 106 -19.55 5.74 -19.97
CA LYS A 106 -20.24 6.34 -21.13
C LYS A 106 -21.09 7.57 -20.74
N ASN A 107 -21.68 7.56 -19.53
CA ASN A 107 -22.51 8.64 -19.06
C ASN A 107 -21.68 9.87 -18.69
N LEU A 108 -20.55 9.68 -18.03
CA LEU A 108 -19.62 10.76 -17.74
C LEU A 108 -19.03 11.35 -19.03
N LYS A 109 -18.66 10.50 -19.99
CA LYS A 109 -18.20 10.99 -21.31
C LYS A 109 -19.27 11.80 -22.03
N LYS A 110 -20.53 11.35 -22.00
CA LYS A 110 -21.62 12.07 -22.65
C LYS A 110 -21.91 13.42 -22.00
N ASN A 111 -21.72 13.50 -20.68
CA ASN A 111 -22.03 14.68 -19.87
C ASN A 111 -20.77 15.40 -19.36
N PHE A 112 -19.61 15.20 -20.00
CA PHE A 112 -18.33 15.75 -19.54
C PHE A 112 -18.34 17.26 -19.36
N PHE A 113 -19.15 17.96 -20.16
CA PHE A 113 -19.32 19.40 -20.10
C PHE A 113 -19.79 19.92 -18.73
N LEU A 114 -20.53 19.12 -17.97
CA LEU A 114 -20.99 19.47 -16.63
C LEU A 114 -19.87 19.51 -15.59
N PHE A 115 -18.75 18.85 -15.87
CA PHE A 115 -17.62 18.73 -14.94
C PHE A 115 -16.49 19.73 -15.24
N LEU A 116 -16.62 20.52 -16.31
CA LEU A 116 -15.62 21.54 -16.65
C LEU A 116 -15.78 22.76 -15.76
N ASN A 117 -14.67 23.37 -15.35
CA ASN A 117 -14.67 24.67 -14.72
C ASN A 117 -14.95 25.78 -15.77
N ASP A 118 -15.18 27.02 -15.32
CA ASP A 118 -15.59 28.09 -16.22
C ASP A 118 -14.53 28.42 -17.28
N PHE A 119 -13.25 28.38 -16.91
CA PHE A 119 -12.14 28.58 -17.85
C PHE A 119 -12.07 27.46 -18.92
N GLU A 120 -12.27 26.24 -18.52
CA GLU A 120 -12.31 25.08 -19.44
C GLU A 120 -13.54 25.16 -20.37
N LYS A 121 -14.69 25.63 -19.86
CA LYS A 121 -15.90 25.85 -20.66
C LYS A 121 -15.67 26.91 -21.71
N ASP A 122 -15.09 28.05 -21.32
CA ASP A 122 -14.80 29.16 -22.25
C ASP A 122 -13.83 28.73 -23.34
N ASN A 123 -12.76 28.03 -23.00
CA ASN A 123 -11.84 27.46 -23.96
C ASN A 123 -12.50 26.45 -24.92
N LEU A 124 -13.41 25.62 -24.40
CA LEU A 124 -14.16 24.67 -25.21
C LEU A 124 -15.10 25.37 -26.17
N ILE A 125 -15.84 26.39 -25.69
CA ILE A 125 -16.73 27.22 -26.51
C ILE A 125 -15.93 27.91 -27.60
N GLN A 126 -14.78 28.48 -27.29
CA GLN A 126 -13.92 29.11 -28.27
C GLN A 126 -13.45 28.10 -29.34
N LYS A 127 -12.99 26.90 -28.94
CA LYS A 127 -12.64 25.81 -29.88
C LYS A 127 -13.81 25.39 -30.79
N ILE A 128 -15.04 25.37 -30.25
CA ILE A 128 -16.24 25.08 -31.04
C ILE A 128 -16.47 26.19 -32.07
N TYR A 129 -16.35 27.46 -31.67
CA TYR A 129 -16.46 28.59 -32.59
C TYR A 129 -15.41 28.54 -33.71
N GLU A 130 -14.16 28.29 -33.38
CA GLU A 130 -13.06 28.16 -34.34
C GLU A 130 -13.26 26.94 -35.27
N SER A 131 -13.90 25.87 -34.78
CA SER A 131 -14.19 24.65 -35.55
C SER A 131 -15.47 24.77 -36.39
N GLN A 132 -16.31 25.79 -36.17
CA GLN A 132 -17.59 25.94 -36.85
C GLN A 132 -17.50 25.95 -38.38
N PRO A 133 -16.54 26.65 -39.04
CA PRO A 133 -16.41 26.59 -40.50
C PRO A 133 -16.16 25.18 -41.03
N PHE A 134 -15.47 24.35 -40.25
CA PHE A 134 -15.15 22.96 -40.61
C PHE A 134 -16.35 22.03 -40.39
N LEU A 135 -17.06 22.20 -39.28
CA LEU A 135 -18.23 21.40 -38.93
C LEU A 135 -19.37 21.57 -39.95
N SER A 136 -19.54 22.78 -40.49
CA SER A 136 -20.52 23.05 -41.53
C SER A 136 -20.21 22.35 -42.86
N GLN A 137 -18.93 22.20 -43.19
CA GLN A 137 -18.49 21.53 -44.43
C GLN A 137 -18.54 20.01 -44.33
N ILE A 138 -18.31 19.42 -43.16
CA ILE A 138 -18.43 17.98 -42.93
C ILE A 138 -19.89 17.53 -42.96
N ASN A 139 -20.82 18.39 -42.57
CA ASN A 139 -22.25 18.06 -42.51
C ASN A 139 -22.96 18.15 -43.87
N ASN A 140 -22.34 18.79 -44.89
CA ASN A 140 -22.84 18.81 -46.23
C ASN A 140 -22.56 17.48 -46.89
N HIS A 141 -23.62 16.64 -47.00
CA HIS A 141 -23.57 15.24 -47.46
C HIS A 141 -23.14 15.06 -48.92
N GLU A 142 -23.17 16.11 -49.75
CA GLU A 142 -22.94 16.01 -51.18
C GLU A 142 -21.48 16.03 -51.62
N ASN A 143 -20.56 16.66 -50.86
CA ASN A 143 -19.14 16.80 -51.26
C ASN A 143 -18.16 16.63 -50.07
N LYS A 144 -18.10 15.44 -49.48
CA LYS A 144 -17.17 15.14 -48.37
C LYS A 144 -15.70 15.34 -48.74
N LEU A 145 -15.33 15.12 -50.00
CA LEU A 145 -13.98 15.29 -50.50
C LEU A 145 -13.59 16.78 -50.64
N GLU A 146 -14.51 17.63 -51.02
CA GLU A 146 -14.32 19.07 -51.08
C GLU A 146 -14.19 19.70 -49.71
N GLY A 147 -14.97 19.24 -48.74
CA GLY A 147 -14.81 19.62 -47.34
C GLY A 147 -13.43 19.26 -46.77
N LEU A 148 -12.93 18.07 -47.11
CA LEU A 148 -11.58 17.61 -46.75
C LEU A 148 -10.48 18.47 -47.39
N ASN A 149 -10.65 18.84 -48.65
CA ASN A 149 -9.68 19.68 -49.35
C ASN A 149 -9.61 21.09 -48.79
N ASN A 150 -10.74 21.65 -48.43
CA ASN A 150 -10.84 22.96 -47.77
C ASN A 150 -10.22 22.95 -46.37
N ILE A 151 -10.37 21.88 -45.61
CA ILE A 151 -9.72 21.68 -44.30
C ILE A 151 -8.19 21.60 -44.49
N LEU A 152 -7.72 20.87 -45.50
CA LEU A 152 -6.30 20.76 -45.81
C LEU A 152 -5.68 22.13 -46.19
N GLU A 153 -6.37 22.90 -47.05
CA GLU A 153 -5.89 24.23 -47.41
C GLU A 153 -5.81 25.17 -46.19
N LEU A 154 -6.78 25.12 -45.29
CA LEU A 154 -6.76 25.93 -44.08
C LEU A 154 -5.67 25.49 -43.11
N SER A 155 -5.41 24.18 -42.98
CA SER A 155 -4.34 23.64 -42.14
C SER A 155 -2.94 24.05 -42.66
N LEU A 156 -2.78 24.20 -44.00
CA LEU A 156 -1.54 24.64 -44.61
C LEU A 156 -1.31 26.17 -44.47
N LYS A 157 -2.39 26.94 -44.31
CA LYS A 157 -2.35 28.40 -44.10
C LYS A 157 -2.16 28.79 -42.64
N SER A 158 -2.32 27.88 -41.68
CA SER A 158 -2.15 28.13 -40.25
C SER A 158 -0.66 28.12 -39.88
N ASP A 159 -0.20 29.18 -39.22
CA ASP A 159 1.19 29.34 -38.78
C ASP A 159 1.42 28.85 -37.34
N SER A 160 0.36 28.55 -36.61
CA SER A 160 0.47 28.09 -35.19
C SER A 160 0.70 26.59 -35.10
N LYS A 161 1.60 26.18 -34.21
CA LYS A 161 1.88 24.75 -33.93
C LYS A 161 0.67 24.04 -33.30
N GLU A 162 -0.08 24.74 -32.48
CA GLU A 162 -1.26 24.26 -31.78
C GLU A 162 -2.41 23.92 -32.74
N ASP A 163 -2.59 24.77 -33.79
CA ASP A 163 -3.56 24.52 -34.83
C ASP A 163 -3.17 23.31 -35.69
N LYS A 164 -1.89 23.16 -36.02
CA LYS A 164 -1.39 22.00 -36.79
C LYS A 164 -1.61 20.69 -36.08
N ASP A 165 -1.39 20.63 -34.77
CA ASP A 165 -1.63 19.45 -33.94
C ASP A 165 -3.15 19.13 -33.84
N SER A 166 -3.99 20.16 -33.76
CA SER A 166 -5.45 20.03 -33.75
C SER A 166 -5.97 19.48 -35.11
N PHE A 167 -5.45 20.00 -36.21
CA PHE A 167 -5.77 19.49 -37.57
C PHE A 167 -5.31 18.06 -37.76
N ALA A 168 -4.11 17.70 -37.32
CA ALA A 168 -3.59 16.34 -37.41
C ALA A 168 -4.51 15.33 -36.67
N ASN A 169 -5.01 15.70 -35.49
CA ASN A 169 -5.96 14.89 -34.75
C ASN A 169 -7.31 14.75 -35.46
N ILE A 170 -7.85 15.83 -36.04
CA ILE A 170 -9.09 15.80 -36.83
C ILE A 170 -8.92 14.88 -38.05
N PHE A 171 -7.80 14.98 -38.75
CA PHE A 171 -7.51 14.10 -39.90
C PHE A 171 -7.38 12.64 -39.47
N LYS A 172 -6.71 12.36 -38.38
CA LYS A 172 -6.59 11.01 -37.87
C LYS A 172 -7.95 10.39 -37.54
N ILE A 173 -8.80 11.11 -36.82
CA ILE A 173 -10.15 10.65 -36.46
C ILE A 173 -11.02 10.44 -37.70
N PHE A 174 -10.90 11.35 -38.68
CA PHE A 174 -11.64 11.26 -39.94
C PHE A 174 -11.18 10.05 -40.78
N ASN A 175 -9.88 9.81 -40.87
CA ASN A 175 -9.31 8.66 -41.56
C ASN A 175 -9.71 7.33 -40.88
N GLU A 176 -9.67 7.26 -39.57
CA GLU A 176 -10.16 6.10 -38.82
C GLU A 176 -11.67 5.85 -39.01
N SER A 177 -12.46 6.92 -39.11
CA SER A 177 -13.88 6.83 -39.39
C SER A 177 -14.18 6.31 -40.80
N LEU A 178 -13.40 6.76 -41.77
CA LEU A 178 -13.55 6.32 -43.17
C LEU A 178 -13.10 4.86 -43.37
N LEU A 179 -11.92 4.50 -42.84
CA LEU A 179 -11.32 3.18 -43.03
C LEU A 179 -12.04 2.11 -42.21
N LEU A 180 -12.43 2.41 -40.98
CA LEU A 180 -12.97 1.45 -40.03
C LEU A 180 -14.51 1.48 -39.93
N LYS A 181 -15.19 2.34 -40.70
CA LYS A 181 -16.65 2.58 -40.60
C LYS A 181 -17.15 2.86 -39.20
N LYS A 182 -16.29 3.45 -38.34
CA LYS A 182 -16.63 3.88 -36.98
C LYS A 182 -17.35 5.22 -37.04
N LYS A 183 -18.37 5.40 -36.20
CA LYS A 183 -18.99 6.72 -35.99
C LYS A 183 -17.97 7.64 -35.35
N VAL A 184 -17.86 8.87 -35.90
CA VAL A 184 -17.07 9.95 -35.29
C VAL A 184 -17.74 10.35 -33.97
N GLU A 185 -17.06 10.13 -32.87
CA GLU A 185 -17.51 10.64 -31.57
C GLU A 185 -16.91 12.05 -31.37
N TRP A 186 -17.74 13.07 -31.45
CA TRP A 186 -17.37 14.48 -31.30
C TRP A 186 -16.65 14.77 -29.97
N THR A 187 -16.98 14.03 -28.93
CA THR A 187 -16.28 14.08 -27.65
C THR A 187 -14.80 13.81 -27.75
N ASN A 188 -14.37 13.00 -28.70
CA ASN A 188 -12.94 12.71 -28.93
C ASN A 188 -12.22 13.85 -29.67
N ILE A 189 -12.95 14.67 -30.40
CA ILE A 189 -12.40 15.84 -31.09
C ILE A 189 -12.26 17.04 -30.15
N LEU A 190 -13.23 17.23 -29.25
CA LEU A 190 -13.31 18.38 -28.39
C LEU A 190 -12.57 18.23 -27.07
N SER A 191 -12.39 17.01 -26.57
CA SER A 191 -11.62 16.76 -25.36
C SER A 191 -10.16 16.51 -25.70
N SER A 192 -9.23 17.16 -25.02
CA SER A 192 -7.83 16.73 -25.04
C SER A 192 -7.79 15.30 -24.47
N GLN A 193 -7.49 14.31 -25.31
CA GLN A 193 -7.36 12.93 -24.87
C GLN A 193 -6.11 12.83 -24.00
N LYS A 194 -6.32 12.84 -22.70
CA LYS A 194 -5.23 12.54 -21.77
C LYS A 194 -4.97 11.04 -21.86
N ASN A 195 -3.73 10.66 -22.16
CA ASN A 195 -3.29 9.26 -22.19
C ASN A 195 -3.13 8.70 -20.76
N GLU A 196 -4.10 9.00 -19.90
CA GLU A 196 -4.10 8.71 -18.49
C GLU A 196 -5.51 8.32 -18.03
N PHE A 197 -5.65 7.11 -17.49
CA PHE A 197 -6.90 6.55 -17.03
C PHE A 197 -6.85 6.27 -15.54
N PHE A 198 -7.95 6.57 -14.86
CA PHE A 198 -8.13 6.30 -13.44
C PHE A 198 -9.20 5.24 -13.23
N ILE A 199 -8.90 4.30 -12.34
CA ILE A 199 -9.81 3.24 -11.92
C ILE A 199 -9.83 3.23 -10.41
N LEU A 200 -10.98 3.52 -9.81
CA LEU A 200 -11.25 3.41 -8.40
C LEU A 200 -12.08 2.15 -8.15
N PHE A 201 -11.67 1.29 -7.27
CA PHE A 201 -12.47 0.13 -6.87
C PHE A 201 -12.42 -0.09 -5.37
N GLY A 202 -13.47 -0.64 -4.83
CA GLY A 202 -13.60 -0.96 -3.42
C GLY A 202 -13.64 -2.46 -3.19
N LEU A 203 -13.21 -2.88 -2.00
CA LEU A 203 -13.31 -4.26 -1.53
C LEU A 203 -14.41 -4.39 -0.48
N SER A 204 -15.11 -5.50 -0.48
CA SER A 204 -16.13 -5.79 0.53
C SER A 204 -15.48 -6.14 1.88
N GLU A 205 -16.09 -5.72 2.98
CA GLU A 205 -15.63 -6.05 4.33
C GLU A 205 -15.58 -7.56 4.54
N GLU A 206 -16.59 -8.29 4.06
CA GLU A 206 -16.66 -9.75 4.15
C GLU A 206 -15.47 -10.45 3.46
N PHE A 207 -15.02 -9.93 2.31
CA PHE A 207 -13.85 -10.45 1.62
C PHE A 207 -12.57 -10.19 2.43
N LEU A 208 -12.42 -8.99 2.99
CA LEU A 208 -11.25 -8.61 3.78
C LEU A 208 -11.15 -9.37 5.10
N GLU A 209 -12.28 -9.76 5.69
CA GLU A 209 -12.29 -10.60 6.88
C GLU A 209 -11.89 -12.07 6.59
N LYS A 210 -12.29 -12.59 5.42
CA LYS A 210 -12.04 -14.00 5.05
C LYS A 210 -10.70 -14.20 4.34
N ASN A 211 -10.23 -13.19 3.61
CA ASN A 211 -9.08 -13.30 2.74
C ASN A 211 -7.99 -12.31 3.15
N SER A 212 -6.74 -12.75 3.03
CA SER A 212 -5.62 -11.83 3.16
C SER A 212 -5.62 -10.83 1.99
N PHE A 213 -5.37 -9.55 2.27
CA PHE A 213 -5.15 -8.53 1.25
C PHE A 213 -4.03 -8.90 0.24
N LYS A 214 -3.19 -9.86 0.62
CA LYS A 214 -2.13 -10.41 -0.26
C LYS A 214 -2.65 -10.84 -1.64
N VAL A 215 -3.85 -11.42 -1.71
CA VAL A 215 -4.46 -11.86 -2.98
C VAL A 215 -4.69 -10.67 -3.90
N VAL A 216 -5.21 -9.57 -3.38
CA VAL A 216 -5.44 -8.34 -4.14
C VAL A 216 -4.11 -7.69 -4.54
N TYR A 217 -3.14 -7.68 -3.64
CA TYR A 217 -1.81 -7.15 -3.91
C TYR A 217 -1.11 -7.91 -5.05
N GLU A 218 -1.16 -9.24 -5.02
CA GLU A 218 -0.63 -10.08 -6.10
C GLU A 218 -1.32 -9.82 -7.44
N LEU A 219 -2.65 -9.61 -7.45
CA LEU A 219 -3.40 -9.25 -8.65
C LEU A 219 -2.90 -7.93 -9.24
N LEU A 220 -2.64 -6.92 -8.40
CA LEU A 220 -2.12 -5.61 -8.81
C LEU A 220 -0.70 -5.72 -9.39
N ILE A 221 0.18 -6.44 -8.71
CA ILE A 221 1.57 -6.63 -9.16
C ILE A 221 1.62 -7.40 -10.47
N ASN A 222 0.86 -8.48 -10.59
CA ASN A 222 0.78 -9.27 -11.82
C ASN A 222 0.21 -8.44 -12.97
N PHE A 223 -0.80 -7.62 -12.70
CA PHE A 223 -1.32 -6.71 -13.74
C PHE A 223 -0.26 -5.72 -14.20
N LYS A 224 0.50 -5.13 -13.28
CA LYS A 224 1.59 -4.19 -13.60
C LYS A 224 2.68 -4.87 -14.43
N SER A 225 3.09 -6.07 -14.07
CA SER A 225 4.14 -6.83 -14.79
C SER A 225 3.71 -7.31 -16.18
N ASP A 226 2.41 -7.53 -16.39
CA ASP A 226 1.85 -7.98 -17.66
C ASP A 226 1.74 -6.86 -18.73
N GLN A 227 2.04 -5.59 -18.36
CA GLN A 227 1.93 -4.48 -19.28
C GLN A 227 3.18 -4.32 -20.14
N SER A 228 2.97 -3.72 -21.32
CA SER A 228 4.10 -3.31 -22.19
C SER A 228 4.94 -2.22 -21.51
N PRO A 229 6.24 -2.09 -21.82
CA PRO A 229 7.11 -1.06 -21.22
C PRO A 229 6.62 0.39 -21.40
N ASN A 230 5.76 0.62 -22.41
CA ASN A 230 5.19 1.95 -22.70
C ASN A 230 3.98 2.29 -21.83
N ILE A 231 3.51 1.35 -20.99
CA ILE A 231 2.38 1.56 -20.09
C ILE A 231 2.89 1.57 -18.65
N GLN A 232 2.75 2.72 -18.01
CA GLN A 232 3.01 2.89 -16.58
C GLN A 232 1.73 2.64 -15.79
N VAL A 233 1.82 1.79 -14.76
CA VAL A 233 0.74 1.51 -13.82
C VAL A 233 1.19 1.91 -12.43
N ASP A 234 0.46 2.85 -11.84
CA ASP A 234 0.63 3.28 -10.46
C ASP A 234 -0.64 2.97 -9.68
N TYR A 235 -0.50 2.66 -8.40
CA TYR A 235 -1.62 2.35 -7.53
C TYR A 235 -1.42 2.94 -6.14
N THR A 236 -2.52 3.32 -5.50
CA THR A 236 -2.54 3.85 -4.13
C THR A 236 -3.87 3.52 -3.46
N GLY A 237 -3.92 3.65 -2.17
CA GLY A 237 -5.12 3.43 -1.35
C GLY A 237 -4.75 3.07 0.07
N GLY A 238 -5.63 3.36 1.04
CA GLY A 238 -5.35 3.11 2.46
C GLY A 238 -4.97 1.66 2.74
N LEU A 239 -5.74 0.71 2.23
CA LEU A 239 -5.46 -0.72 2.40
C LEU A 239 -4.11 -1.15 1.82
N LEU A 240 -3.73 -0.57 0.70
CA LEU A 240 -2.47 -0.90 0.03
C LEU A 240 -1.28 -0.35 0.82
N ILE A 241 -1.39 0.91 1.27
CA ILE A 241 -0.37 1.57 2.09
C ILE A 241 -0.19 0.78 3.39
N ASP A 242 -1.29 0.46 4.09
CA ASP A 242 -1.24 -0.33 5.32
C ASP A 242 -0.54 -1.69 5.09
N TYR A 243 -0.82 -2.37 3.97
CA TYR A 243 -0.20 -3.65 3.64
C TYR A 243 1.30 -3.51 3.34
N GLU A 244 1.70 -2.52 2.54
CA GLU A 244 3.10 -2.26 2.19
C GLU A 244 3.92 -1.81 3.39
N GLU A 245 3.35 -0.97 4.27
CA GLU A 245 3.97 -0.59 5.54
C GLU A 245 4.27 -1.81 6.41
N VAL A 246 3.30 -2.70 6.56
CA VAL A 246 3.48 -3.93 7.33
C VAL A 246 4.52 -4.85 6.72
N ALA A 247 4.45 -5.07 5.41
CA ALA A 247 5.41 -5.91 4.72
C ALA A 247 6.84 -5.35 4.87
N SER A 248 6.99 -4.03 4.74
CA SER A 248 8.27 -3.34 4.90
C SER A 248 8.80 -3.44 6.34
N VAL A 249 7.96 -3.13 7.33
CA VAL A 249 8.37 -3.18 8.74
C VAL A 249 8.62 -4.62 9.18
N SER A 250 7.79 -5.57 8.77
CA SER A 250 7.97 -6.98 9.12
C SER A 250 9.29 -7.53 8.58
N SER A 251 9.63 -7.24 7.33
CA SER A 251 10.90 -7.66 6.73
C SER A 251 12.09 -6.96 7.38
N GLY A 252 12.00 -5.64 7.58
CA GLY A 252 13.03 -4.82 8.22
C GLY A 252 13.26 -5.20 9.68
N ALA A 253 12.19 -5.36 10.46
CA ALA A 253 12.26 -5.74 11.86
C ALA A 253 12.82 -7.16 12.05
N SER A 254 12.45 -8.11 11.21
CA SER A 254 12.96 -9.48 11.25
C SER A 254 14.47 -9.50 10.99
N PHE A 255 14.93 -8.81 9.95
CA PHE A 255 16.35 -8.73 9.62
C PHE A 255 17.15 -8.02 10.70
N SER A 256 16.68 -6.84 11.14
CA SER A 256 17.35 -6.03 12.17
C SER A 256 17.36 -6.74 13.52
N GLY A 257 16.27 -7.42 13.88
CA GLY A 257 16.17 -8.22 15.10
C GLY A 257 17.15 -9.38 15.11
N LEU A 258 17.24 -10.13 14.02
CA LEU A 258 18.18 -11.24 13.87
C LEU A 258 19.63 -10.74 13.93
N LEU A 259 19.95 -9.67 13.19
CA LEU A 259 21.27 -9.07 13.17
C LEU A 259 21.68 -8.57 14.56
N SER A 260 20.78 -7.85 15.23
CA SER A 260 20.98 -7.37 16.61
C SER A 260 21.26 -8.52 17.57
N PHE A 261 20.48 -9.60 17.47
CA PHE A 261 20.63 -10.78 18.30
C PHE A 261 21.99 -11.47 18.10
N ILE A 262 22.45 -11.62 16.85
CA ILE A 262 23.75 -12.17 16.51
C ILE A 262 24.88 -11.29 17.03
N LEU A 263 24.82 -9.98 16.81
CA LEU A 263 25.84 -9.03 17.30
C LEU A 263 25.95 -9.05 18.81
N VAL A 264 24.82 -9.08 19.52
CA VAL A 264 24.77 -9.21 20.97
C VAL A 264 25.40 -10.51 21.44
N ALA A 265 25.09 -11.65 20.79
CA ALA A 265 25.67 -12.94 21.13
C ALA A 265 27.20 -12.96 20.94
N ILE A 266 27.69 -12.34 19.86
CA ILE A 266 29.15 -12.19 19.62
C ILE A 266 29.79 -11.32 20.69
N LEU A 267 29.22 -10.16 21.03
CA LEU A 267 29.75 -9.28 22.07
C LEU A 267 29.81 -9.97 23.43
N LEU A 268 28.74 -10.69 23.80
CA LEU A 268 28.70 -11.47 25.05
C LEU A 268 29.76 -12.57 25.06
N TRP A 269 29.96 -13.23 23.92
CA TRP A 269 30.99 -14.28 23.82
C TRP A 269 32.41 -13.70 23.99
N ILE A 270 32.70 -12.57 23.37
CA ILE A 270 34.00 -11.87 23.52
C ILE A 270 34.20 -11.41 24.99
N ALA A 271 33.14 -10.86 25.62
CA ALA A 271 33.22 -10.35 26.98
C ALA A 271 33.43 -11.43 28.05
N PHE A 272 32.67 -12.51 27.95
CA PHE A 272 32.66 -13.54 28.99
C PHE A 272 33.55 -14.75 28.71
N LYS A 273 33.77 -15.08 27.43
CA LYS A 273 34.52 -16.28 26.99
C LYS A 273 34.03 -17.59 27.64
N ASP A 274 32.72 -17.61 28.00
CA ASP A 274 32.06 -18.71 28.70
C ASP A 274 30.71 -18.97 28.00
N LEU A 275 30.62 -20.14 27.33
CA LEU A 275 29.42 -20.51 26.55
C LEU A 275 28.24 -20.81 27.47
N TYR A 276 28.44 -21.25 28.70
CA TYR A 276 27.31 -21.53 29.62
C TYR A 276 26.63 -20.23 30.05
N LEU A 277 27.43 -19.20 30.36
CA LEU A 277 26.88 -17.87 30.70
C LEU A 277 26.19 -17.24 29.51
N LEU A 278 26.78 -17.34 28.32
CA LEU A 278 26.17 -16.88 27.08
C LEU A 278 24.80 -17.53 26.86
N PHE A 279 24.75 -18.85 26.91
CA PHE A 279 23.52 -19.60 26.68
C PHE A 279 22.44 -19.26 27.72
N SER A 280 22.84 -19.08 28.99
CA SER A 280 21.92 -18.68 30.07
C SER A 280 21.30 -17.31 29.82
N ILE A 281 22.09 -16.32 29.38
CA ILE A 281 21.60 -14.97 29.05
C ILE A 281 20.63 -15.04 27.88
N VAL A 282 21.05 -15.68 26.78
CA VAL A 282 20.25 -15.81 25.56
C VAL A 282 18.92 -16.51 25.83
N LEU A 283 18.95 -17.61 26.56
CA LEU A 283 17.75 -18.33 26.95
C LEU A 283 16.79 -17.45 27.78
N THR A 284 17.34 -16.70 28.73
CA THR A 284 16.55 -15.79 29.57
C THR A 284 15.88 -14.68 28.75
N ILE A 285 16.59 -14.14 27.76
CA ILE A 285 16.05 -13.12 26.84
C ILE A 285 14.87 -13.71 26.03
N ILE A 286 15.05 -14.90 25.47
CA ILE A 286 14.01 -15.57 24.67
C ILE A 286 12.77 -15.86 25.54
N LEU A 287 12.95 -16.44 26.73
CA LEU A 287 11.85 -16.72 27.64
C LEU A 287 11.14 -15.43 28.08
N GLY A 288 11.89 -14.38 28.39
CA GLY A 288 11.34 -13.08 28.77
C GLY A 288 10.51 -12.46 27.64
N LEU A 289 11.00 -12.51 26.40
CA LEU A 289 10.31 -11.98 25.24
C LEU A 289 9.01 -12.75 24.98
N VAL A 290 9.05 -14.09 25.03
CA VAL A 290 7.85 -14.93 24.86
C VAL A 290 6.79 -14.64 25.94
N ILE A 291 7.21 -14.54 27.21
CA ILE A 291 6.29 -14.23 28.30
C ILE A 291 5.69 -12.83 28.14
N THR A 292 6.50 -11.85 27.77
CA THR A 292 6.03 -10.47 27.53
C THR A 292 5.01 -10.42 26.40
N LEU A 293 5.29 -11.08 25.28
CA LEU A 293 4.35 -11.16 24.16
C LEU A 293 3.04 -11.90 24.56
N GLY A 294 3.15 -12.97 25.33
CA GLY A 294 1.98 -13.68 25.85
C GLY A 294 1.10 -12.80 26.74
N ILE A 295 1.70 -12.03 27.66
CA ILE A 295 0.96 -11.10 28.52
C ILE A 295 0.36 -9.96 27.68
N THR A 296 1.10 -9.43 26.72
CA THR A 296 0.59 -8.39 25.81
C THR A 296 -0.62 -8.88 25.03
N THR A 297 -0.58 -10.12 24.54
CA THR A 297 -1.73 -10.75 23.85
C THR A 297 -2.94 -10.87 24.75
N LEU A 298 -2.76 -11.24 26.03
CA LEU A 298 -3.87 -11.35 26.98
C LEU A 298 -4.47 -10.00 27.40
N VAL A 299 -3.63 -8.98 27.57
CA VAL A 299 -4.05 -7.68 28.12
C VAL A 299 -4.53 -6.73 27.04
N ILE A 300 -3.84 -6.71 25.89
CA ILE A 300 -4.07 -5.75 24.81
C ILE A 300 -4.76 -6.43 23.61
N GLY A 301 -4.41 -7.69 23.33
CA GLY A 301 -4.97 -8.48 22.22
C GLY A 301 -4.39 -8.20 20.85
N SER A 302 -3.75 -7.05 20.66
CA SER A 302 -3.14 -6.65 19.39
C SER A 302 -1.84 -5.89 19.58
N LEU A 303 -0.93 -6.05 18.64
CA LEU A 303 0.27 -5.22 18.52
C LEU A 303 0.11 -4.27 17.34
N ASN A 304 0.59 -3.05 17.51
CA ASN A 304 0.76 -2.10 16.41
C ASN A 304 2.20 -2.12 15.87
N LEU A 305 2.43 -1.44 14.77
CA LEU A 305 3.72 -1.34 14.10
C LEU A 305 4.85 -0.85 15.03
N ILE A 306 4.56 0.13 15.89
CA ILE A 306 5.50 0.68 16.87
C ILE A 306 5.82 -0.36 17.95
N SER A 307 4.83 -1.12 18.40
CA SER A 307 5.01 -2.18 19.40
C SER A 307 5.97 -3.28 18.94
N VAL A 308 6.01 -3.58 17.64
CA VAL A 308 6.96 -4.55 17.08
C VAL A 308 8.41 -4.03 17.20
N ALA A 309 8.64 -2.73 17.02
CA ALA A 309 9.95 -2.13 17.21
C ALA A 309 10.45 -2.23 18.67
N PHE A 310 9.55 -2.20 19.65
CA PHE A 310 9.91 -2.39 21.06
C PHE A 310 10.45 -3.79 21.38
N ALA A 311 10.13 -4.81 20.59
CA ALA A 311 10.72 -6.14 20.76
C ALA A 311 12.24 -6.11 20.56
N VAL A 312 12.73 -5.33 19.60
CA VAL A 312 14.17 -5.15 19.36
C VAL A 312 14.84 -4.39 20.51
N LEU A 313 14.19 -3.34 21.02
CA LEU A 313 14.68 -2.60 22.19
C LEU A 313 14.73 -3.47 23.45
N PHE A 314 13.76 -4.37 23.64
CA PHE A 314 13.71 -5.30 24.74
C PHE A 314 14.96 -6.22 24.77
N ILE A 315 15.41 -6.68 23.61
CA ILE A 315 16.65 -7.48 23.51
C ILE A 315 17.82 -6.72 24.11
N GLY A 316 18.03 -5.46 23.70
CA GLY A 316 19.13 -4.62 24.21
C GLY A 316 19.07 -4.43 25.73
N LEU A 317 17.91 -4.03 26.26
CA LEU A 317 17.73 -3.82 27.71
C LEU A 317 17.96 -5.11 28.51
N SER A 318 17.47 -6.25 28.02
CA SER A 318 17.61 -7.54 28.70
C SER A 318 19.07 -7.99 28.76
N VAL A 319 19.84 -7.69 27.73
CA VAL A 319 21.29 -7.98 27.68
C VAL A 319 22.04 -7.20 28.75
N ASP A 320 21.74 -5.92 28.94
CA ASP A 320 22.40 -5.09 29.95
C ASP A 320 22.25 -5.67 31.36
N TYR A 321 21.04 -6.11 31.72
CA TYR A 321 20.80 -6.81 32.98
C TYR A 321 21.54 -8.15 33.06
N GLY A 322 21.55 -8.90 31.96
CA GLY A 322 22.31 -10.16 31.87
C GLY A 322 23.80 -9.95 32.10
N ILE A 323 24.40 -8.95 31.47
CA ILE A 323 25.81 -8.59 31.64
C ILE A 323 26.12 -8.23 33.10
N GLN A 324 25.28 -7.39 33.74
CA GLN A 324 25.51 -6.99 35.12
C GLN A 324 25.48 -8.17 36.09
N ILE A 325 24.53 -9.07 35.94
CA ILE A 325 24.40 -10.27 36.76
C ILE A 325 25.62 -11.19 36.57
N CYS A 326 25.95 -11.49 35.33
CA CYS A 326 27.03 -12.41 35.00
C CYS A 326 28.41 -11.86 35.38
N SER A 327 28.64 -10.56 35.22
CA SER A 327 29.86 -9.89 35.70
C SER A 327 30.05 -10.06 37.21
N ARG A 328 28.99 -9.88 37.97
CA ARG A 328 29.06 -10.07 39.45
C ARG A 328 29.27 -11.54 39.84
N ILE A 329 28.71 -12.50 39.09
CA ILE A 329 28.94 -13.93 39.34
C ILE A 329 30.43 -14.26 39.09
N LYS A 330 30.98 -13.72 38.00
CA LYS A 330 32.39 -13.95 37.63
C LYS A 330 33.37 -13.35 38.63
N GLU A 331 33.08 -12.12 39.08
CA GLU A 331 33.83 -11.42 40.11
C GLU A 331 33.86 -12.21 41.43
N LYS A 332 32.71 -12.68 41.91
CA LYS A 332 32.63 -13.53 43.11
C LYS A 332 33.41 -14.85 42.97
N ASN A 333 33.37 -15.48 41.84
CA ASN A 333 34.11 -16.70 41.58
C ASN A 333 35.62 -16.43 41.57
N PHE A 334 36.08 -15.30 41.01
CA PHE A 334 37.47 -14.86 41.03
C PHE A 334 37.98 -14.61 42.45
N LEU A 335 37.25 -13.84 43.26
CA LEU A 335 37.58 -13.56 44.64
C LEU A 335 37.63 -14.83 45.52
N LYS A 336 36.77 -15.83 45.24
CA LYS A 336 36.77 -17.12 45.92
C LYS A 336 37.99 -17.99 45.57
N HIS A 337 38.52 -17.85 44.38
CA HIS A 337 39.76 -18.51 43.96
C HIS A 337 41.00 -17.85 44.52
N GLU A 338 41.02 -16.54 44.73
CA GLU A 338 42.13 -15.84 45.35
C GLU A 338 42.21 -16.10 46.87
N THR A 339 41.05 -16.30 47.55
CA THR A 339 41.03 -16.58 49.01
C THR A 339 41.42 -18.02 49.36
N ILE A 340 41.55 -18.89 48.36
CA ILE A 340 41.95 -20.30 48.55
C ILE A 340 43.43 -20.53 48.16
N LYS A 341 44.15 -19.52 47.64
CA LYS A 341 45.60 -19.51 47.50
C LYS A 341 46.23 -18.76 48.66
#